data_102bfc20a68677d474bb8b8ff6babc4b
#
_entry.id   102bfc20a68677d474bb8b8ff6babc4b
#
_cell.length_a   1.000
_cell.length_b   1.000
_cell.length_c   1.000
_cell.angle_alpha   90.00
_cell.angle_beta   90.00
_cell.angle_gamma   90.00
#
_symmetry.space_group_name_H-M   'P 1'
#
loop_
_entity.id
_entity.type
_entity.pdbx_description
1 polymer ?
#
loop_
_entity_poly.entity_id
_entity_poly.type
_entity_poly.pdbx_seq_one_letter_code
_entity_poly.pdbx_strand_id
1 'polypeptide(L)'
;MRFDIDHALLARAQEKLSGRTLLWIVGGAGSGKTTICQALSARLGLPVYDMDAHIYGSYHGRFSPTRHPVNTAWSAAPDGLAWLLGLSWDEFDSFNRAALPEYLDLLAEDLDETALSTTLLVDGGLCTPGLLAQVLPPRQIACLAAPELSSEQIWEGTAERAAMKDALAHLPDPAAAWRTFLEFDTRITQTILAECRQSGISIYQRHSATSVDELAEHIVGRW
;
A
#
# COMPACT_ATOMS: atom_id res chain seq x y z
N MET A 1 2.07 -11.68 -18.83
CA MET A 1 2.99 -10.50 -19.01
C MET A 1 3.90 -10.45 -17.80
N ARG A 2 5.17 -10.08 -17.90
CA ARG A 2 6.06 -9.90 -16.75
C ARG A 2 6.47 -8.42 -16.69
N PHE A 3 6.39 -7.85 -15.49
CA PHE A 3 6.82 -6.48 -15.24
C PHE A 3 8.17 -6.52 -14.51
N ASP A 4 9.12 -5.71 -14.96
CA ASP A 4 10.46 -5.67 -14.36
C ASP A 4 10.58 -4.43 -13.47
N ILE A 5 11.27 -4.60 -12.33
CA ILE A 5 11.51 -3.50 -11.38
C ILE A 5 12.57 -2.56 -11.97
N ASP A 6 12.26 -1.27 -12.05
CA ASP A 6 13.24 -0.25 -12.37
C ASP A 6 14.11 0.05 -11.12
N HIS A 7 15.24 -0.65 -11.02
CA HIS A 7 16.18 -0.46 -9.92
C HIS A 7 16.89 0.91 -9.95
N ALA A 8 17.00 1.55 -11.11
CA ALA A 8 17.59 2.89 -11.20
C ALA A 8 16.62 3.93 -10.62
N LEU A 9 15.33 3.78 -10.90
CA LEU A 9 14.28 4.63 -10.33
C LEU A 9 14.18 4.41 -8.81
N LEU A 10 14.26 3.16 -8.36
CA LEU A 10 14.26 2.82 -6.92
C LEU A 10 15.44 3.46 -6.19
N ALA A 11 16.65 3.39 -6.74
CA ALA A 11 17.84 4.00 -6.16
C ALA A 11 17.75 5.54 -6.09
N ARG A 12 17.17 6.17 -7.12
CA ARG A 12 16.92 7.61 -7.14
C ARG A 12 15.90 8.02 -6.07
N ALA A 13 14.84 7.25 -5.90
CA ALA A 13 13.87 7.49 -4.83
C ALA A 13 14.53 7.35 -3.45
N GLN A 14 15.37 6.34 -3.24
CA GLN A 14 16.15 6.18 -2.01
C GLN A 14 17.02 7.42 -1.72
N GLU A 15 17.75 7.93 -2.71
CA GLU A 15 18.57 9.12 -2.56
C GLU A 15 17.74 10.34 -2.14
N LYS A 16 16.63 10.61 -2.83
CA LYS A 16 15.75 11.74 -2.55
C LYS A 16 15.06 11.65 -1.18
N LEU A 17 14.71 10.45 -0.75
CA LEU A 17 14.02 10.23 0.53
C LEU A 17 14.97 10.07 1.71
N SER A 18 16.29 9.92 1.48
CA SER A 18 17.29 9.64 2.54
C SER A 18 17.38 10.72 3.63
N GLY A 19 17.05 11.98 3.32
CA GLY A 19 17.03 13.10 4.26
C GLY A 19 15.74 13.26 5.06
N ARG A 20 14.77 12.34 4.89
CA ARG A 20 13.44 12.42 5.50
C ARG A 20 13.20 11.30 6.49
N THR A 21 12.37 11.54 7.46
CA THR A 21 11.89 10.52 8.40
C THR A 21 10.44 10.18 8.06
N LEU A 22 10.25 9.05 7.40
CA LEU A 22 8.92 8.59 7.00
C LEU A 22 8.54 7.41 7.91
N LEU A 23 7.44 7.51 8.67
CA LEU A 23 6.84 6.34 9.29
C LEU A 23 5.77 5.80 8.35
N TRP A 24 6.03 4.69 7.73
CA TRP A 24 5.12 4.05 6.78
C TRP A 24 4.32 2.94 7.44
N ILE A 25 3.00 3.05 7.40
CA ILE A 25 2.09 2.04 7.94
C ILE A 25 1.61 1.17 6.79
N VAL A 26 2.07 -0.08 6.77
CA VAL A 26 1.68 -1.10 5.78
C VAL A 26 0.78 -2.17 6.39
N GLY A 27 0.14 -2.98 5.56
CA GLY A 27 -0.71 -4.09 6.01
C GLY A 27 -1.84 -4.35 5.01
N GLY A 28 -2.45 -5.51 5.10
CA GLY A 28 -3.59 -5.91 4.26
C GLY A 28 -4.82 -5.04 4.46
N ALA A 29 -5.83 -5.25 3.62
CA ALA A 29 -7.12 -4.61 3.80
C ALA A 29 -7.67 -4.91 5.22
N GLY A 30 -8.40 -3.97 5.79
CA GLY A 30 -9.01 -4.14 7.13
C GLY A 30 -8.05 -4.22 8.31
N SER A 31 -6.74 -4.14 8.11
CA SER A 31 -5.78 -4.17 9.23
C SER A 31 -5.84 -2.94 10.14
N GLY A 32 -6.49 -1.85 9.71
CA GLY A 32 -6.67 -0.64 10.52
C GLY A 32 -5.61 0.44 10.27
N LYS A 33 -4.90 0.41 9.15
CA LYS A 33 -3.85 1.38 8.79
C LYS A 33 -4.30 2.82 8.98
N THR A 34 -5.35 3.22 8.31
CA THR A 34 -5.87 4.60 8.35
C THR A 34 -6.24 5.05 9.76
N THR A 35 -6.89 4.18 10.53
CA THR A 35 -7.24 4.46 11.93
C THR A 35 -5.99 4.68 12.79
N ILE A 36 -4.97 3.86 12.61
CA ILE A 36 -3.69 4.00 13.32
C ILE A 36 -2.93 5.22 12.85
N CYS A 37 -2.88 5.52 11.54
CA CYS A 37 -2.26 6.75 11.03
C CYS A 37 -2.91 8.00 11.63
N GLN A 38 -4.23 8.04 11.75
CA GLN A 38 -4.96 9.15 12.41
C GLN A 38 -4.61 9.27 13.89
N ALA A 39 -4.56 8.16 14.64
CA ALA A 39 -4.18 8.16 16.05
C ALA A 39 -2.73 8.61 16.26
N LEU A 40 -1.80 8.14 15.42
CA LEU A 40 -0.40 8.56 15.43
C LEU A 40 -0.25 10.03 15.07
N SER A 41 -0.98 10.50 14.06
CA SER A 41 -0.99 11.92 13.66
C SER A 41 -1.45 12.81 14.81
N ALA A 42 -2.54 12.48 15.47
CA ALA A 42 -3.04 13.23 16.61
C ALA A 42 -2.05 13.23 17.80
N ARG A 43 -1.38 12.10 18.04
CA ARG A 43 -0.42 11.94 19.15
C ARG A 43 0.91 12.63 18.91
N LEU A 44 1.43 12.59 17.68
CA LEU A 44 2.77 13.07 17.32
C LEU A 44 2.75 14.46 16.69
N GLY A 45 1.59 14.98 16.32
CA GLY A 45 1.47 16.24 15.57
C GLY A 45 2.03 16.17 14.16
N LEU A 46 2.10 14.95 13.56
CA LEU A 46 2.69 14.73 12.25
C LEU A 46 1.61 14.70 11.16
N PRO A 47 1.88 15.28 9.98
CA PRO A 47 0.98 15.16 8.84
C PRO A 47 0.93 13.71 8.32
N VAL A 48 -0.21 13.34 7.75
CA VAL A 48 -0.41 12.04 7.08
C VAL A 48 -0.39 12.26 5.58
N TYR A 49 0.40 11.45 4.87
CA TYR A 49 0.37 11.32 3.43
C TYR A 49 -0.39 10.05 3.07
N ASP A 50 -1.58 10.21 2.51
CA ASP A 50 -2.45 9.09 2.11
C ASP A 50 -2.01 8.60 0.74
N MET A 51 -1.23 7.52 0.73
CA MET A 51 -0.67 6.95 -0.48
C MET A 51 -1.73 6.34 -1.40
N ASP A 52 -2.78 5.73 -0.82
CA ASP A 52 -3.89 5.17 -1.59
C ASP A 52 -4.64 6.28 -2.34
N ALA A 53 -4.94 7.41 -1.68
CA ALA A 53 -5.60 8.56 -2.31
C ALA A 53 -4.76 9.14 -3.46
N HIS A 54 -3.44 9.14 -3.34
CA HIS A 54 -2.55 9.60 -4.42
C HIS A 54 -2.48 8.61 -5.57
N ILE A 55 -2.29 7.33 -5.32
CA ILE A 55 -2.20 6.27 -6.34
C ILE A 55 -3.49 6.20 -7.17
N TYR A 56 -4.63 6.19 -6.52
CA TYR A 56 -5.94 6.09 -7.20
C TYR A 56 -6.52 7.43 -7.64
N GLY A 57 -5.83 8.53 -7.37
CA GLY A 57 -6.27 9.89 -7.69
C GLY A 57 -5.22 10.68 -8.45
N SER A 58 -4.46 11.53 -7.75
CA SER A 58 -3.60 12.54 -8.36
C SER A 58 -2.46 11.97 -9.23
N TYR A 59 -1.99 10.74 -8.96
CA TYR A 59 -0.91 10.13 -9.72
C TYR A 59 -1.33 9.68 -11.11
N HIS A 60 -2.60 9.33 -11.33
CA HIS A 60 -3.09 8.90 -12.66
C HIS A 60 -2.76 9.88 -13.78
N GLY A 61 -2.88 11.19 -13.54
CA GLY A 61 -2.55 12.23 -14.50
C GLY A 61 -1.05 12.53 -14.64
N ARG A 62 -0.21 11.94 -13.81
CA ARG A 62 1.23 12.20 -13.75
C ARG A 62 2.09 11.05 -14.28
N PHE A 63 1.51 9.85 -14.43
CA PHE A 63 2.25 8.75 -15.04
C PHE A 63 2.63 9.07 -16.49
N SER A 64 3.88 8.83 -16.83
CA SER A 64 4.38 9.03 -18.17
C SER A 64 5.02 7.75 -18.73
N PRO A 65 4.82 7.43 -20.04
CA PRO A 65 5.30 6.18 -20.61
C PRO A 65 6.81 5.97 -20.53
N THR A 66 7.57 7.05 -20.52
CA THR A 66 9.04 7.01 -20.44
C THR A 66 9.57 6.83 -19.02
N ARG A 67 8.86 7.31 -18.02
CA ARG A 67 9.32 7.35 -16.63
C ARG A 67 8.56 6.39 -15.74
N HIS A 68 7.28 6.19 -16.04
CA HIS A 68 6.35 5.35 -15.26
C HIS A 68 5.61 4.37 -16.20
N PRO A 69 6.33 3.53 -16.96
CA PRO A 69 5.72 2.69 -17.99
C PRO A 69 4.73 1.66 -17.42
N VAL A 70 4.97 1.16 -16.21
CA VAL A 70 4.14 0.13 -15.57
C VAL A 70 2.78 0.71 -15.19
N ASN A 71 2.76 1.83 -14.47
CA ASN A 71 1.52 2.48 -14.08
C ASN A 71 0.83 3.17 -15.26
N THR A 72 1.57 3.62 -16.29
CA THR A 72 0.97 4.11 -17.52
C THR A 72 0.17 3.01 -18.23
N ALA A 73 0.68 1.77 -18.26
CA ALA A 73 -0.05 0.64 -18.84
C ALA A 73 -1.35 0.35 -18.09
N TRP A 74 -1.33 0.40 -16.77
CA TRP A 74 -2.51 0.23 -15.92
C TRP A 74 -3.51 1.39 -16.08
N SER A 75 -3.04 2.64 -15.97
CA SER A 75 -3.90 3.83 -16.04
C SER A 75 -4.51 4.06 -17.43
N ALA A 76 -3.92 3.51 -18.49
CA ALA A 76 -4.46 3.53 -19.83
C ALA A 76 -5.55 2.47 -20.08
N ALA A 77 -5.74 1.52 -19.16
CA ALA A 77 -6.78 0.52 -19.28
C ALA A 77 -8.17 1.18 -19.13
N PRO A 78 -9.18 0.82 -19.98
CA PRO A 78 -10.54 1.36 -19.86
C PRO A 78 -11.18 1.08 -18.50
N ASP A 79 -10.80 -0.01 -17.87
CA ASP A 79 -11.19 -0.43 -16.53
C ASP A 79 -9.95 -1.02 -15.84
N GLY A 80 -9.36 -0.24 -14.95
CA GLY A 80 -8.14 -0.62 -14.23
C GLY A 80 -8.34 -1.80 -13.29
N LEU A 81 -9.53 -1.95 -12.68
CA LEU A 81 -9.83 -3.06 -11.79
C LEU A 81 -10.00 -4.37 -12.59
N ALA A 82 -10.76 -4.33 -13.68
CA ALA A 82 -10.88 -5.47 -14.59
C ALA A 82 -9.53 -5.90 -15.16
N TRP A 83 -8.68 -4.93 -15.49
CA TRP A 83 -7.32 -5.20 -15.99
C TRP A 83 -6.49 -5.94 -14.94
N LEU A 84 -6.48 -5.49 -13.69
CA LEU A 84 -5.76 -6.14 -12.59
C LEU A 84 -6.29 -7.56 -12.33
N LEU A 85 -7.61 -7.75 -12.32
CA LEU A 85 -8.24 -9.05 -12.09
C LEU A 85 -8.10 -10.00 -13.29
N GLY A 86 -7.74 -9.50 -14.46
CA GLY A 86 -7.40 -10.30 -15.64
C GLY A 86 -5.98 -10.87 -15.62
N LEU A 87 -5.12 -10.43 -14.71
CA LEU A 87 -3.77 -10.96 -14.55
C LEU A 87 -3.79 -12.29 -13.80
N SER A 88 -2.82 -13.16 -14.09
CA SER A 88 -2.46 -14.24 -13.17
C SER A 88 -1.86 -13.66 -11.88
N TRP A 89 -1.83 -14.44 -10.80
CA TRP A 89 -1.20 -13.97 -9.55
C TRP A 89 0.26 -13.54 -9.75
N ASP A 90 1.04 -14.29 -10.51
CA ASP A 90 2.47 -13.98 -10.74
C ASP A 90 2.64 -12.66 -11.54
N GLU A 91 1.74 -12.42 -12.49
CA GLU A 91 1.71 -11.15 -13.22
C GLU A 91 1.28 -9.99 -12.32
N PHE A 92 0.27 -10.19 -11.48
CA PHE A 92 -0.19 -9.21 -10.51
C PHE A 92 0.87 -8.87 -9.46
N ASP A 93 1.56 -9.87 -8.89
CA ASP A 93 2.68 -9.64 -7.97
C ASP A 93 3.83 -8.89 -8.66
N SER A 94 4.21 -9.30 -9.89
CA SER A 94 5.26 -8.61 -10.64
C SER A 94 4.86 -7.17 -11.00
N PHE A 95 3.58 -6.91 -11.29
CA PHE A 95 3.06 -5.56 -11.50
C PHE A 95 3.23 -4.70 -10.25
N ASN A 96 2.76 -5.16 -9.09
CA ASN A 96 2.87 -4.40 -7.83
C ASN A 96 4.33 -4.11 -7.45
N ARG A 97 5.24 -5.05 -7.70
CA ARG A 97 6.68 -4.84 -7.46
C ARG A 97 7.26 -3.78 -8.38
N ALA A 98 6.90 -3.83 -9.65
CA ALA A 98 7.40 -2.90 -10.67
C ALA A 98 6.74 -1.51 -10.57
N ALA A 99 5.53 -1.42 -10.04
CA ALA A 99 4.82 -0.16 -9.82
C ALA A 99 5.40 0.66 -8.64
N LEU A 100 5.96 -0.02 -7.61
CA LEU A 100 6.46 0.67 -6.41
C LEU A 100 7.52 1.75 -6.69
N PRO A 101 8.59 1.53 -7.49
CA PRO A 101 9.55 2.58 -7.81
C PRO A 101 8.91 3.82 -8.42
N GLU A 102 7.88 3.65 -9.24
CA GLU A 102 7.17 4.74 -9.89
C GLU A 102 6.34 5.56 -8.90
N TYR A 103 5.71 4.91 -7.91
CA TYR A 103 5.02 5.59 -6.82
C TYR A 103 5.99 6.36 -5.92
N LEU A 104 7.14 5.77 -5.60
CA LEU A 104 8.15 6.41 -4.77
C LEU A 104 8.80 7.61 -5.48
N ASP A 105 8.93 7.57 -6.80
CA ASP A 105 9.43 8.70 -7.58
C ASP A 105 8.46 9.90 -7.51
N LEU A 106 7.14 9.66 -7.66
CA LEU A 106 6.14 10.70 -7.51
C LEU A 106 6.00 11.22 -6.07
N LEU A 107 6.09 10.33 -5.07
CA LEU A 107 6.14 10.74 -3.66
C LEU A 107 7.34 11.66 -3.40
N ALA A 108 8.51 11.31 -3.93
CA ALA A 108 9.71 12.13 -3.76
C ALA A 108 9.54 13.52 -4.40
N GLU A 109 8.88 13.61 -5.57
CA GLU A 109 8.53 14.90 -6.17
C GLU A 109 7.59 15.72 -5.28
N ASP A 110 6.50 15.11 -4.79
CA ASP A 110 5.54 15.81 -3.93
C ASP A 110 6.22 16.36 -2.67
N LEU A 111 7.14 15.61 -2.09
CA LEU A 111 7.85 16.03 -0.91
C LEU A 111 8.91 17.11 -1.19
N ASP A 112 9.44 17.19 -2.41
CA ASP A 112 10.37 18.26 -2.81
C ASP A 112 9.64 19.56 -3.15
N GLU A 113 8.45 19.47 -3.78
CA GLU A 113 7.65 20.63 -4.18
C GLU A 113 6.92 21.29 -3.01
N THR A 114 6.53 20.49 -2.03
CA THR A 114 5.81 20.97 -0.87
C THR A 114 6.80 21.19 0.28
N ALA A 115 6.70 22.33 0.97
CA ALA A 115 7.45 22.58 2.21
C ALA A 115 6.91 21.67 3.37
N LEU A 116 6.58 20.42 3.04
CA LEU A 116 6.13 19.43 4.01
C LEU A 116 7.25 19.15 5.02
N SER A 117 6.86 18.84 6.23
CA SER A 117 7.76 18.43 7.31
C SER A 117 8.74 17.36 6.82
N THR A 118 9.99 17.44 7.30
CA THR A 118 10.98 16.37 7.08
C THR A 118 10.56 15.04 7.71
N THR A 119 9.54 15.08 8.59
CA THR A 119 8.97 13.90 9.25
C THR A 119 7.47 13.84 8.99
N LEU A 120 6.99 12.71 8.47
CA LEU A 120 5.57 12.48 8.20
C LEU A 120 5.18 10.99 8.32
N LEU A 121 3.89 10.76 8.47
CA LEU A 121 3.27 9.44 8.41
C LEU A 121 2.87 9.15 6.96
N VAL A 122 3.05 7.91 6.50
CA VAL A 122 2.55 7.47 5.19
C VAL A 122 1.56 6.33 5.41
N ASP A 123 0.33 6.51 4.92
CA ASP A 123 -0.75 5.52 5.06
C ASP A 123 -0.88 4.69 3.79
N GLY A 124 -0.74 3.39 3.92
CA GLY A 124 -1.14 2.40 2.93
C GLY A 124 -0.32 2.36 1.64
N GLY A 125 -1.02 2.05 0.57
CA GLY A 125 -0.57 2.13 -0.82
C GLY A 125 0.35 1.03 -1.32
N LEU A 126 0.80 0.07 -0.48
CA LEU A 126 1.85 -0.87 -0.89
C LEU A 126 1.56 -2.32 -0.53
N CYS A 127 1.88 -3.20 -1.50
CA CYS A 127 1.81 -4.66 -1.33
C CYS A 127 3.21 -5.30 -1.14
N THR A 128 4.30 -4.53 -1.24
CA THR A 128 5.68 -5.03 -1.32
C THR A 128 6.61 -4.35 -0.30
N PRO A 129 6.38 -4.54 1.02
CA PRO A 129 7.17 -3.89 2.06
C PRO A 129 8.64 -4.30 2.06
N GLY A 130 8.98 -5.49 1.56
CA GLY A 130 10.36 -5.93 1.40
C GLY A 130 11.16 -5.10 0.38
N LEU A 131 10.49 -4.63 -0.67
CA LEU A 131 11.11 -3.71 -1.62
C LEU A 131 11.21 -2.30 -1.05
N LEU A 132 10.19 -1.85 -0.30
CA LEU A 132 10.24 -0.58 0.42
C LEU A 132 11.38 -0.54 1.45
N ALA A 133 11.69 -1.66 2.10
CA ALA A 133 12.81 -1.78 3.05
C ALA A 133 14.21 -1.65 2.40
N GLN A 134 14.31 -1.65 1.07
CA GLN A 134 15.53 -1.29 0.35
C GLN A 134 15.71 0.25 0.24
N VAL A 135 14.63 1.00 0.41
CA VAL A 135 14.60 2.46 0.31
C VAL A 135 14.61 3.11 1.69
N LEU A 136 13.82 2.57 2.61
CA LEU A 136 13.69 3.08 3.98
C LEU A 136 14.23 2.07 5.01
N PRO A 137 14.82 2.53 6.10
CA PRO A 137 15.20 1.64 7.21
C PRO A 137 13.97 0.86 7.72
N PRO A 138 14.07 -0.46 7.99
CA PRO A 138 12.94 -1.27 8.46
C PRO A 138 12.22 -0.71 9.70
N ARG A 139 12.94 0.01 10.59
CA ARG A 139 12.34 0.67 11.76
C ARG A 139 11.37 1.81 11.40
N GLN A 140 11.43 2.32 10.17
CA GLN A 140 10.51 3.35 9.66
C GLN A 140 9.26 2.75 9.00
N ILE A 141 9.13 1.42 9.02
CA ILE A 141 7.99 0.70 8.46
C ILE A 141 7.33 -0.08 9.59
N ALA A 142 6.04 0.11 9.78
CA ALA A 142 5.23 -0.66 10.72
C ALA A 142 4.15 -1.43 9.98
N CYS A 143 4.12 -2.75 10.15
CA CYS A 143 3.11 -3.59 9.52
C CYS A 143 1.97 -3.88 10.49
N LEU A 144 0.73 -3.66 10.05
CA LEU A 144 -0.47 -4.03 10.79
C LEU A 144 -1.05 -5.33 10.24
N ALA A 145 -1.41 -6.24 11.15
CA ALA A 145 -2.09 -7.48 10.84
C ALA A 145 -3.40 -7.61 11.63
N ALA A 146 -4.45 -8.13 11.00
CA ALA A 146 -5.72 -8.48 11.62
C ALA A 146 -5.97 -9.99 11.45
N PRO A 147 -5.29 -10.86 12.22
CA PRO A 147 -5.28 -12.30 11.98
C PRO A 147 -6.62 -12.99 12.23
N GLU A 148 -7.55 -12.32 12.92
CA GLU A 148 -8.87 -12.86 13.26
C GLU A 148 -9.90 -12.71 12.13
N LEU A 149 -9.57 -11.98 11.05
CA LEU A 149 -10.49 -11.65 9.96
C LEU A 149 -10.05 -12.28 8.64
N SER A 150 -10.97 -12.94 7.95
CA SER A 150 -10.78 -13.34 6.56
C SER A 150 -11.01 -12.17 5.60
N SER A 151 -10.51 -12.25 4.35
CA SER A 151 -10.76 -11.26 3.32
C SER A 151 -12.26 -11.06 3.08
N GLU A 152 -13.04 -12.13 3.04
CA GLU A 152 -14.50 -12.04 2.88
C GLU A 152 -15.15 -11.25 4.02
N GLN A 153 -14.82 -11.56 5.29
CA GLN A 153 -15.33 -10.82 6.45
C GLN A 153 -14.93 -9.34 6.41
N ILE A 154 -13.72 -9.04 5.93
CA ILE A 154 -13.23 -7.67 5.80
C ILE A 154 -14.04 -6.91 4.74
N TRP A 155 -14.23 -7.49 3.57
CA TRP A 155 -14.87 -6.83 2.44
C TRP A 155 -16.41 -6.80 2.53
N GLU A 156 -17.01 -7.69 3.29
CA GLU A 156 -18.45 -7.67 3.59
C GLU A 156 -18.79 -6.93 4.92
N GLY A 157 -17.77 -6.56 5.69
CA GLY A 157 -17.94 -6.01 7.04
C GLY A 157 -18.48 -4.58 7.12
N THR A 158 -18.40 -3.79 6.04
CA THR A 158 -18.94 -2.42 5.97
C THR A 158 -19.58 -2.17 4.62
N ALA A 159 -20.60 -1.29 4.57
CA ALA A 159 -21.27 -0.92 3.33
C ALA A 159 -20.30 -0.32 2.28
N GLU A 160 -19.34 0.50 2.72
CA GLU A 160 -18.33 1.09 1.85
C GLU A 160 -17.47 0.02 1.15
N ARG A 161 -17.06 -1.01 1.88
CA ARG A 161 -16.27 -2.12 1.31
C ARG A 161 -17.11 -3.05 0.48
N ALA A 162 -18.35 -3.34 0.89
CA ALA A 162 -19.27 -4.15 0.13
C ALA A 162 -19.57 -3.55 -1.27
N ALA A 163 -19.50 -2.22 -1.42
CA ALA A 163 -19.60 -1.52 -2.69
C ALA A 163 -18.54 -1.96 -3.72
N MET A 164 -17.39 -2.54 -3.28
CA MET A 164 -16.41 -3.13 -4.20
C MET A 164 -16.99 -4.29 -5.01
N LYS A 165 -17.86 -5.10 -4.39
CA LYS A 165 -18.56 -6.20 -5.08
C LYS A 165 -19.52 -5.66 -6.15
N ASP A 166 -20.20 -4.56 -5.85
CA ASP A 166 -21.09 -3.90 -6.80
C ASP A 166 -20.30 -3.26 -7.96
N ALA A 167 -19.09 -2.75 -7.69
CA ALA A 167 -18.21 -2.24 -8.72
C ALA A 167 -17.79 -3.30 -9.75
N LEU A 168 -17.87 -4.58 -9.43
CA LEU A 168 -17.58 -5.70 -10.34
C LEU A 168 -18.82 -6.19 -11.13
N ALA A 169 -20.01 -5.67 -10.83
CA ALA A 169 -21.26 -6.19 -11.39
C ALA A 169 -21.37 -6.02 -12.93
N HIS A 170 -20.62 -5.11 -13.52
CA HIS A 170 -20.59 -4.87 -14.97
C HIS A 170 -19.70 -5.86 -15.75
N LEU A 171 -18.88 -6.67 -15.05
CA LEU A 171 -17.98 -7.62 -15.69
C LEU A 171 -18.74 -8.84 -16.24
N PRO A 172 -18.21 -9.55 -17.24
CA PRO A 172 -18.89 -10.71 -17.86
C PRO A 172 -19.22 -11.84 -16.88
N ASP A 173 -18.37 -12.07 -15.87
CA ASP A 173 -18.62 -13.01 -14.76
C ASP A 173 -18.27 -12.32 -13.42
N PRO A 174 -19.23 -11.56 -12.85
CA PRO A 174 -19.01 -10.85 -11.59
C PRO A 174 -18.66 -11.78 -10.42
N ALA A 175 -19.22 -13.00 -10.41
CA ALA A 175 -18.97 -13.95 -9.35
C ALA A 175 -17.53 -14.52 -9.40
N ALA A 176 -17.02 -14.79 -10.60
CA ALA A 176 -15.62 -15.19 -10.77
C ALA A 176 -14.69 -14.03 -10.42
N ALA A 177 -14.98 -12.82 -10.88
CA ALA A 177 -14.21 -11.62 -10.57
C ALA A 177 -14.11 -11.37 -9.05
N TRP A 178 -15.23 -11.51 -8.33
CA TRP A 178 -15.25 -11.38 -6.88
C TRP A 178 -14.39 -12.45 -6.17
N ARG A 179 -14.46 -13.70 -6.61
CA ARG A 179 -13.60 -14.77 -6.07
C ARG A 179 -12.11 -14.46 -6.29
N THR A 180 -11.74 -14.04 -7.50
CA THR A 180 -10.36 -13.63 -7.83
C THR A 180 -9.91 -12.46 -6.97
N PHE A 181 -10.76 -11.47 -6.77
CA PHE A 181 -10.48 -10.31 -5.91
C PHE A 181 -10.17 -10.74 -4.48
N LEU A 182 -11.01 -11.58 -3.86
CA LEU A 182 -10.79 -12.08 -2.50
C LEU A 182 -9.54 -12.98 -2.40
N GLU A 183 -9.27 -13.78 -3.43
CA GLU A 183 -8.03 -14.57 -3.49
C GLU A 183 -6.80 -13.67 -3.54
N PHE A 184 -6.81 -12.63 -4.39
CA PHE A 184 -5.70 -11.69 -4.47
C PHE A 184 -5.51 -10.92 -3.17
N ASP A 185 -6.57 -10.43 -2.54
CA ASP A 185 -6.50 -9.75 -1.25
C ASP A 185 -5.88 -10.64 -0.15
N THR A 186 -6.27 -11.92 -0.12
CA THR A 186 -5.68 -12.91 0.79
C THR A 186 -4.19 -13.10 0.52
N ARG A 187 -3.80 -13.28 -0.74
CA ARG A 187 -2.39 -13.47 -1.14
C ARG A 187 -1.56 -12.21 -0.90
N ILE A 188 -2.10 -11.01 -1.16
CA ILE A 188 -1.47 -9.72 -0.83
C ILE A 188 -1.13 -9.69 0.67
N THR A 189 -2.11 -9.97 1.52
CA THR A 189 -1.91 -9.96 2.98
C THR A 189 -0.82 -10.96 3.41
N GLN A 190 -0.83 -12.16 2.85
CA GLN A 190 0.19 -13.18 3.12
C GLN A 190 1.59 -12.73 2.66
N THR A 191 1.68 -12.15 1.46
CA THR A 191 2.94 -11.62 0.89
C THR A 191 3.50 -10.49 1.77
N ILE A 192 2.67 -9.52 2.15
CA ILE A 192 3.05 -8.43 3.06
C ILE A 192 3.65 -8.98 4.35
N LEU A 193 2.97 -9.92 5.01
CA LEU A 193 3.43 -10.49 6.27
C LEU A 193 4.73 -11.30 6.11
N ALA A 194 4.87 -12.05 5.02
CA ALA A 194 6.08 -12.80 4.72
C ALA A 194 7.28 -11.87 4.48
N GLU A 195 7.11 -10.84 3.66
CA GLU A 195 8.16 -9.86 3.36
C GLU A 195 8.56 -9.04 4.59
N CYS A 196 7.59 -8.64 5.44
CA CYS A 196 7.88 -7.95 6.68
C CYS A 196 8.77 -8.80 7.61
N ARG A 197 8.47 -10.10 7.75
CA ARG A 197 9.31 -11.02 8.56
C ARG A 197 10.72 -11.16 7.97
N GLN A 198 10.82 -11.31 6.65
CA GLN A 198 12.12 -11.46 5.94
C GLN A 198 12.97 -10.19 6.04
N SER A 199 12.35 -9.02 6.02
CA SER A 199 13.03 -7.72 6.03
C SER A 199 13.23 -7.14 7.44
N GLY A 200 12.83 -7.84 8.50
CA GLY A 200 12.96 -7.36 9.87
C GLY A 200 12.02 -6.20 10.22
N ILE A 201 10.92 -6.03 9.46
CA ILE A 201 9.89 -5.03 9.74
C ILE A 201 9.03 -5.52 10.91
N SER A 202 8.76 -4.66 11.88
CA SER A 202 7.91 -4.98 13.03
C SER A 202 6.45 -5.19 12.59
N ILE A 203 5.86 -6.33 13.02
CA ILE A 203 4.46 -6.64 12.77
C ILE A 203 3.69 -6.46 14.08
N TYR A 204 2.65 -5.64 14.03
CA TYR A 204 1.74 -5.36 15.12
C TYR A 204 0.39 -6.02 14.84
N GLN A 205 -0.01 -6.93 15.72
CA GLN A 205 -1.28 -7.63 15.57
C GLN A 205 -2.41 -6.84 16.25
N ARG A 206 -3.45 -6.57 15.46
CA ARG A 206 -4.68 -5.98 15.97
C ARG A 206 -5.66 -7.10 16.30
N HIS A 207 -5.90 -7.31 17.57
CA HIS A 207 -6.94 -8.19 18.10
C HIS A 207 -8.18 -7.38 18.47
N SER A 208 -9.32 -8.03 18.55
CA SER A 208 -10.60 -7.39 18.92
C SER A 208 -10.54 -6.67 20.29
N ALA A 209 -9.70 -7.14 21.20
CA ALA A 209 -9.49 -6.54 22.52
C ALA A 209 -8.43 -5.43 22.56
N THR A 210 -7.66 -5.23 21.48
CA THR A 210 -6.59 -4.21 21.45
C THR A 210 -7.17 -2.84 21.07
N SER A 211 -7.01 -1.86 21.93
CA SER A 211 -7.42 -0.50 21.62
C SER A 211 -6.48 0.15 20.59
N VAL A 212 -7.02 1.14 19.87
CA VAL A 212 -6.24 1.94 18.90
C VAL A 212 -5.08 2.66 19.61
N ASP A 213 -5.33 3.21 20.80
CA ASP A 213 -4.34 3.96 21.57
C ASP A 213 -3.20 3.08 22.05
N GLU A 214 -3.48 1.87 22.57
CA GLU A 214 -2.44 0.90 22.95
C GLU A 214 -1.58 0.49 21.77
N LEU A 215 -2.20 0.25 20.61
CA LEU A 215 -1.46 -0.14 19.41
C LEU A 215 -0.58 1.02 18.88
N ALA A 216 -1.11 2.25 18.88
CA ALA A 216 -0.35 3.43 18.51
C ALA A 216 0.83 3.67 19.47
N GLU A 217 0.64 3.46 20.78
CA GLU A 217 1.71 3.58 21.77
C GLU A 217 2.82 2.55 21.56
N HIS A 218 2.47 1.30 21.26
CA HIS A 218 3.44 0.26 20.94
C HIS A 218 4.25 0.60 19.68
N ILE A 219 3.63 1.19 18.67
CA ILE A 219 4.32 1.62 17.45
C ILE A 219 5.31 2.74 17.76
N VAL A 220 4.86 3.79 18.46
CA VAL A 220 5.72 4.94 18.84
C VAL A 220 6.90 4.49 19.70
N GLY A 221 6.71 3.56 20.63
CA GLY A 221 7.77 3.07 21.50
C GLY A 221 8.89 2.29 20.79
N ARG A 222 8.70 1.95 19.51
CA ARG A 222 9.70 1.24 18.68
C ARG A 222 10.20 2.05 17.47
N TRP A 223 9.62 3.20 17.23
CA TRP A 223 9.97 4.12 16.15
C TRP A 223 11.00 5.21 16.60
#